data_8110f1c09921fa4241ab374d2c2836b8
#
_entry.id   8110f1c09921fa4241ab374d2c2836b8
#
_cell.length_a   1.000
_cell.length_b   1.000
_cell.length_c   1.000
_cell.angle_alpha   90.00
_cell.angle_beta   90.00
_cell.angle_gamma   90.00
#
_symmetry.space_group_name_H-M   'P 1'
#
loop_
_entity.id
_entity.type
_entity.pdbx_description
1 polymer ?
#
loop_
_entity_poly.entity_id
_entity_poly.type
_entity_poly.pdbx_seq_one_letter_code
_entity_poly.pdbx_strand_id
1 'polypeptide(L)'
;MTYIRHIEHENIVHRCFRCGYCKFPSDYSDFNCPSYKAFGWDTYSPGGRMWLTRAWLSGEIETSARFAEIMFSCVACDNCKDQCVFPRFKDFLPDIFQETRAELVGEGRIPPGVRDYFKAVAVSGNPYKL
;
A
#
# COMPACT_ATOMS: atom_id res chain seq x y z
N MET A 1 -4.40 -3.37 -21.13
CA MET A 1 -3.92 -4.43 -20.21
C MET A 1 -5.12 -5.07 -19.54
N THR A 2 -5.14 -6.38 -19.46
CA THR A 2 -6.22 -7.12 -18.82
C THR A 2 -5.81 -7.47 -17.38
N TYR A 3 -6.62 -7.11 -16.42
CA TYR A 3 -6.42 -7.51 -15.04
C TYR A 3 -7.18 -8.80 -14.75
N ILE A 4 -6.57 -9.67 -13.96
CA ILE A 4 -7.22 -10.89 -13.46
C ILE A 4 -7.78 -10.72 -12.04
N ARG A 5 -7.39 -9.64 -11.37
CA ARG A 5 -7.94 -9.18 -10.10
C ARG A 5 -8.43 -7.77 -10.25
N HIS A 6 -9.39 -7.38 -9.43
CA HIS A 6 -10.03 -6.07 -9.55
C HIS A 6 -10.12 -5.39 -8.20
N ILE A 7 -9.87 -4.09 -8.20
CA ILE A 7 -10.10 -3.18 -7.08
C ILE A 7 -10.86 -1.96 -7.61
N GLU A 8 -11.46 -1.18 -6.74
CA GLU A 8 -12.32 -0.06 -7.13
C GLU A 8 -11.60 0.95 -8.01
N HIS A 9 -10.37 1.34 -7.66
CA HIS A 9 -9.61 2.37 -8.35
C HIS A 9 -8.51 1.80 -9.28
N GLU A 10 -8.73 0.65 -9.86
CA GLU A 10 -7.73 0.00 -10.73
C GLU A 10 -7.32 0.84 -11.95
N ASN A 11 -8.21 1.70 -12.44
CA ASN A 11 -7.89 2.60 -13.54
C ASN A 11 -6.74 3.55 -13.21
N ILE A 12 -6.66 3.98 -11.97
CA ILE A 12 -5.60 4.87 -11.50
C ILE A 12 -4.27 4.12 -11.43
N VAL A 13 -4.31 2.88 -10.96
CA VAL A 13 -3.13 2.00 -10.95
C VAL A 13 -2.54 1.86 -12.35
N HIS A 14 -3.41 1.67 -13.33
CA HIS A 14 -3.00 1.54 -14.73
C HIS A 14 -2.40 2.83 -15.29
N ARG A 15 -2.93 3.98 -14.90
CA ARG A 15 -2.52 5.29 -15.42
C ARG A 15 -1.32 5.90 -14.71
N CYS A 16 -0.99 5.44 -13.51
CA CYS A 16 0.19 5.89 -12.78
C CYS A 16 1.43 5.53 -13.59
N PHE A 17 2.23 6.52 -13.99
CA PHE A 17 3.45 6.25 -14.75
C PHE A 17 4.71 6.15 -13.89
N ARG A 18 4.53 6.06 -12.59
CA ARG A 18 5.58 5.68 -11.62
C ARG A 18 6.78 6.63 -11.63
N CYS A 19 6.50 7.92 -11.69
CA CYS A 19 7.55 8.92 -11.66
C CYS A 19 8.30 8.96 -10.31
N GLY A 20 7.69 8.38 -9.26
CA GLY A 20 8.30 8.30 -7.93
C GLY A 20 8.23 9.58 -7.11
N TYR A 21 7.59 10.62 -7.61
CA TYR A 21 7.53 11.91 -6.93
C TYR A 21 6.81 11.84 -5.58
N CYS A 22 5.90 10.89 -5.44
CA CYS A 22 5.12 10.69 -4.21
C CYS A 22 5.95 10.39 -2.96
N LYS A 23 7.20 9.94 -3.11
CA LYS A 23 8.10 9.64 -1.99
C LYS A 23 9.08 10.77 -1.70
N PHE A 24 9.19 11.77 -2.56
CA PHE A 24 10.18 12.83 -2.39
C PHE A 24 9.84 13.73 -1.21
N PRO A 25 10.86 14.30 -0.54
CA PRO A 25 10.63 15.23 0.54
C PRO A 25 9.98 16.50 0.02
N SER A 26 9.15 17.10 0.84
CA SER A 26 8.64 18.45 0.60
C SER A 26 9.71 19.47 1.03
N ASP A 27 9.46 20.73 0.71
CA ASP A 27 10.34 21.84 1.14
C ASP A 27 10.48 21.94 2.66
N TYR A 28 9.57 21.31 3.39
CA TYR A 28 9.47 21.40 4.85
C TYR A 28 9.73 20.09 5.58
N SER A 29 10.06 19.04 4.86
CA SER A 29 10.20 17.72 5.46
C SER A 29 11.28 16.92 4.72
N ASP A 30 12.09 16.21 5.47
CA ASP A 30 13.15 15.37 4.91
C ASP A 30 12.61 14.14 4.18
N PHE A 31 11.41 13.70 4.56
CA PHE A 31 10.81 12.49 3.98
C PHE A 31 9.30 12.60 3.91
N ASN A 32 8.77 12.16 2.78
CA ASN A 32 7.34 12.12 2.58
C ASN A 32 6.72 10.78 3.03
N CYS A 33 7.37 9.67 2.74
CA CYS A 33 6.83 8.32 3.04
C CYS A 33 7.58 7.67 4.20
N PRO A 34 6.89 7.41 5.35
CA PRO A 34 7.53 6.79 6.51
C PRO A 34 8.11 5.40 6.24
N SER A 35 7.44 4.55 5.49
CA SER A 35 7.96 3.22 5.17
C SER A 35 9.15 3.27 4.23
N TYR A 36 9.18 4.19 3.29
CA TYR A 36 10.35 4.42 2.45
C TYR A 36 11.55 4.87 3.29
N LYS A 37 11.32 5.78 4.22
CA LYS A 37 12.35 6.24 5.14
C LYS A 37 12.92 5.08 5.97
N ALA A 38 12.04 4.22 6.49
CA ALA A 38 12.43 3.12 7.37
C ALA A 38 13.23 2.04 6.65
N PHE A 39 12.83 1.67 5.43
CA PHE A 39 13.40 0.54 4.71
C PHE A 39 14.38 0.91 3.59
N GLY A 40 14.27 2.12 3.05
CA GLY A 40 15.19 2.62 2.02
C GLY A 40 15.01 2.03 0.62
N TRP A 41 13.97 1.23 0.38
CA TRP A 41 13.69 0.60 -0.91
C TRP A 41 12.44 1.16 -1.56
N ASP A 42 12.47 1.31 -2.88
CA ASP A 42 11.33 1.80 -3.64
C ASP A 42 10.07 0.96 -3.48
N THR A 43 10.21 -0.34 -3.25
CA THR A 43 9.08 -1.22 -2.98
C THR A 43 8.23 -0.76 -1.79
N TYR A 44 8.85 -0.06 -0.84
CA TYR A 44 8.17 0.48 0.35
C TYR A 44 7.72 1.93 0.17
N SER A 45 7.79 2.45 -1.06
CA SER A 45 7.28 3.77 -1.42
C SER A 45 5.90 3.68 -2.05
N PRO A 46 5.15 4.78 -2.13
CA PRO A 46 3.85 4.75 -2.82
C PRO A 46 3.97 4.33 -4.28
N GLY A 47 4.94 4.85 -5.01
CA GLY A 47 5.19 4.47 -6.41
C GLY A 47 5.54 3.00 -6.56
N GLY A 48 6.36 2.47 -5.68
CA GLY A 48 6.68 1.04 -5.64
C GLY A 48 5.46 0.17 -5.38
N ARG A 49 4.59 0.58 -4.45
CA ARG A 49 3.33 -0.11 -4.19
C ARG A 49 2.40 -0.07 -5.40
N MET A 50 2.38 1.02 -6.15
CA MET A 50 1.60 1.11 -7.39
C MET A 50 2.11 0.12 -8.44
N TRP A 51 3.43 -0.03 -8.59
CA TRP A 51 4.04 -1.04 -9.45
C TRP A 51 3.63 -2.45 -9.06
N LEU A 52 3.76 -2.76 -7.77
CA LEU A 52 3.43 -4.09 -7.25
C LEU A 52 1.93 -4.38 -7.38
N THR A 53 1.08 -3.41 -7.08
CA THR A 53 -0.36 -3.56 -7.23
C THR A 53 -0.73 -3.82 -8.68
N ARG A 54 -0.14 -3.08 -9.61
CA ARG A 54 -0.37 -3.31 -11.04
C ARG A 54 0.02 -4.73 -11.46
N ALA A 55 1.21 -5.16 -11.08
CA ALA A 55 1.70 -6.50 -11.41
C ALA A 55 0.82 -7.60 -10.78
N TRP A 56 0.35 -7.38 -9.57
CA TRP A 56 -0.54 -8.29 -8.88
C TRP A 56 -1.92 -8.36 -9.55
N LEU A 57 -2.50 -7.21 -9.92
CA LEU A 57 -3.78 -7.17 -10.63
C LEU A 57 -3.71 -7.87 -11.98
N SER A 58 -2.60 -7.73 -12.70
CA SER A 58 -2.41 -8.37 -14.01
C SER A 58 -1.99 -9.84 -13.92
N GLY A 59 -1.67 -10.34 -12.73
CA GLY A 59 -1.22 -11.71 -12.55
C GLY A 59 0.26 -11.94 -12.85
N GLU A 60 1.03 -10.87 -13.04
CA GLU A 60 2.48 -10.98 -13.25
C GLU A 60 3.20 -11.45 -11.98
N ILE A 61 2.64 -11.13 -10.82
CA ILE A 61 3.09 -11.64 -9.53
C ILE A 61 1.93 -12.29 -8.79
N GLU A 62 2.26 -13.30 -8.00
CA GLU A 62 1.28 -13.98 -7.16
C GLU A 62 1.16 -13.28 -5.80
N THR A 63 0.08 -13.60 -5.10
CA THR A 63 -0.10 -13.15 -3.72
C THR A 63 0.92 -13.87 -2.83
N SER A 64 1.93 -13.15 -2.37
CA SER A 64 2.99 -13.69 -1.52
C SER A 64 2.99 -13.04 -0.15
N ALA A 65 3.66 -13.69 0.81
CA ALA A 65 3.85 -13.11 2.14
C ALA A 65 4.60 -11.76 2.07
N ARG A 66 5.58 -11.66 1.16
CA ARG A 66 6.34 -10.42 0.98
C ARG A 66 5.46 -9.31 0.41
N PHE A 67 4.61 -9.60 -0.56
CA PHE A 67 3.69 -8.61 -1.11
C PHE A 67 2.75 -8.08 -0.02
N ALA A 68 2.18 -8.98 0.78
CA ALA A 68 1.33 -8.61 1.91
C ALA A 68 2.09 -7.73 2.92
N GLU A 69 3.32 -8.10 3.27
CA GLU A 69 4.16 -7.32 4.19
C GLU A 69 4.37 -5.90 3.66
N ILE A 70 4.71 -5.76 2.39
CA ILE A 70 4.94 -4.44 1.78
C ILE A 70 3.67 -3.60 1.80
N MET A 71 2.53 -4.18 1.45
CA MET A 71 1.27 -3.45 1.46
C MET A 71 0.85 -3.03 2.86
N PHE A 72 1.06 -3.89 3.86
CA PHE A 72 0.73 -3.58 5.25
C PHE A 72 1.76 -2.66 5.94
N SER A 73 2.92 -2.44 5.35
CA SER A 73 3.91 -1.50 5.90
C SER A 73 3.51 -0.03 5.68
N CYS A 74 2.55 0.25 4.82
CA CYS A 74 2.00 1.60 4.65
C CYS A 74 1.25 2.01 5.91
N VAL A 75 1.60 3.17 6.49
CA VAL A 75 0.97 3.67 7.71
C VAL A 75 -0.27 4.53 7.47
N ALA A 76 -0.70 4.64 6.22
CA ALA A 76 -1.90 5.39 5.82
C ALA A 76 -1.85 6.87 6.23
N CYS A 77 -0.69 7.50 6.13
CA CYS A 77 -0.49 8.89 6.54
C CYS A 77 -0.97 9.94 5.52
N ASP A 78 -1.31 9.50 4.30
CA ASP A 78 -1.77 10.35 3.18
C ASP A 78 -0.71 11.32 2.62
N ASN A 79 0.54 11.28 3.06
CA ASN A 79 1.57 12.20 2.57
C ASN A 79 1.80 12.09 1.06
N CYS A 80 1.70 10.88 0.50
CA CYS A 80 1.85 10.66 -0.95
C CYS A 80 0.81 11.40 -1.77
N LYS A 81 -0.39 11.55 -1.23
CA LYS A 81 -1.47 12.30 -1.82
C LYS A 81 -1.07 13.76 -2.05
N ASP A 82 -0.39 14.37 -1.08
CA ASP A 82 0.03 15.76 -1.19
C ASP A 82 1.19 15.94 -2.20
N GLN A 83 2.04 14.95 -2.34
CA GLN A 83 3.21 15.02 -3.21
C GLN A 83 2.95 14.58 -4.64
N CYS A 84 1.91 13.82 -4.89
CA CYS A 84 1.60 13.36 -6.24
C CYS A 84 1.31 14.54 -7.17
N VAL A 85 1.93 14.54 -8.36
CA VAL A 85 1.82 15.62 -9.33
C VAL A 85 0.57 15.52 -10.22
N PHE A 86 -0.22 14.46 -10.06
CA PHE A 86 -1.41 14.24 -10.88
C PHE A 86 -2.68 14.65 -10.15
N PRO A 87 -3.26 15.83 -10.48
CA PRO A 87 -4.44 16.34 -9.77
C PRO A 87 -5.67 15.43 -9.86
N ARG A 88 -5.78 14.63 -10.94
CA ARG A 88 -6.96 13.83 -11.21
C ARG A 88 -7.07 12.58 -10.34
N PHE A 89 -5.95 12.05 -9.84
CA PHE A 89 -5.98 10.82 -9.08
C PHE A 89 -5.11 10.78 -7.84
N LYS A 90 -4.43 11.87 -7.52
CA LYS A 90 -3.61 11.92 -6.32
C LYS A 90 -4.40 11.60 -5.05
N ASP A 91 -5.65 12.03 -5.01
CA ASP A 91 -6.52 11.87 -3.83
C ASP A 91 -6.87 10.40 -3.56
N PHE A 92 -6.73 9.53 -4.55
CA PHE A 92 -7.08 8.12 -4.45
C PHE A 92 -5.89 7.20 -4.17
N LEU A 93 -4.66 7.71 -4.11
CA LEU A 93 -3.48 6.88 -3.85
C LEU A 93 -3.60 6.07 -2.56
N PRO A 94 -3.94 6.67 -1.42
CA PRO A 94 -4.11 5.90 -0.19
C PRO A 94 -5.24 4.87 -0.28
N ASP A 95 -6.31 5.21 -0.98
CA ASP A 95 -7.47 4.32 -1.16
C ASP A 95 -7.09 3.04 -1.90
N ILE A 96 -6.24 3.15 -2.94
CA ILE A 96 -5.74 2.00 -3.69
C ILE A 96 -5.01 1.02 -2.77
N PHE A 97 -4.18 1.53 -1.87
CA PHE A 97 -3.43 0.68 -0.94
C PHE A 97 -4.37 0.01 0.08
N GLN A 98 -5.39 0.72 0.55
CA GLN A 98 -6.40 0.15 1.45
C GLN A 98 -7.26 -0.90 0.74
N GLU A 99 -7.68 -0.65 -0.49
CA GLU A 99 -8.42 -1.61 -1.30
C GLU A 99 -7.62 -2.90 -1.52
N THR A 100 -6.33 -2.76 -1.83
CA THR A 100 -5.43 -3.90 -2.00
C THR A 100 -5.30 -4.70 -0.70
N ARG A 101 -5.18 -4.02 0.45
CA ARG A 101 -5.17 -4.69 1.75
C ARG A 101 -6.48 -5.44 2.02
N ALA A 102 -7.61 -4.86 1.67
CA ALA A 102 -8.90 -5.51 1.84
C ALA A 102 -8.97 -6.83 1.07
N GLU A 103 -8.49 -6.84 -0.17
CA GLU A 103 -8.40 -8.05 -0.98
C GLU A 103 -7.46 -9.09 -0.35
N LEU A 104 -6.30 -8.65 0.16
CA LEU A 104 -5.36 -9.54 0.84
C LEU A 104 -5.97 -10.17 2.09
N VAL A 105 -6.73 -9.40 2.87
CA VAL A 105 -7.47 -9.93 4.02
C VAL A 105 -8.48 -10.98 3.56
N GLY A 106 -9.21 -10.71 2.49
CA GLY A 106 -10.17 -11.66 1.91
C GLY A 106 -9.53 -12.97 1.48
N GLU A 107 -8.28 -12.92 1.01
CA GLU A 107 -7.51 -14.11 0.62
C GLU A 107 -6.80 -14.78 1.82
N GLY A 108 -6.93 -14.23 3.02
CA GLY A 108 -6.25 -14.74 4.22
C GLY A 108 -4.75 -14.46 4.24
N ARG A 109 -4.27 -13.54 3.44
CA ARG A 109 -2.85 -13.21 3.31
C ARG A 109 -2.52 -11.98 4.15
N ILE A 110 -2.41 -12.19 5.44
CA ILE A 110 -2.11 -11.14 6.41
C ILE A 110 -0.76 -11.42 7.06
N PRO A 111 0.11 -10.41 7.23
CA PRO A 111 1.36 -10.60 7.98
C PRO A 111 1.09 -11.17 9.38
N PRO A 112 1.94 -12.08 9.88
CA PRO A 112 1.69 -12.74 11.18
C PRO A 112 1.49 -11.76 12.34
N GLY A 113 2.26 -10.68 12.41
CA GLY A 113 2.12 -9.68 13.47
C GLY A 113 0.76 -8.97 13.45
N VAL A 114 0.25 -8.67 12.25
CA VAL A 114 -1.08 -8.07 12.08
C VAL A 114 -2.17 -9.06 12.47
N ARG A 115 -1.99 -10.33 12.09
CA ARG A 115 -2.91 -11.40 12.48
C ARG A 115 -2.99 -11.55 13.99
N ASP A 116 -1.85 -11.57 14.67
CA ASP A 116 -1.78 -11.71 16.14
C ASP A 116 -2.46 -10.53 16.83
N TYR A 117 -2.26 -9.33 16.29
CA TYR A 117 -2.91 -8.12 16.77
C TYR A 117 -4.44 -8.27 16.72
N PHE A 118 -4.98 -8.66 15.57
CA PHE A 118 -6.41 -8.85 15.42
C PHE A 118 -6.97 -9.97 16.30
N LYS A 119 -6.23 -11.07 16.45
CA LYS A 119 -6.63 -12.15 17.37
C LYS A 119 -6.71 -11.65 18.80
N ALA A 120 -5.73 -10.88 19.24
CA ALA A 120 -5.73 -10.32 20.59
C ALA A 120 -6.93 -9.40 20.83
N VAL A 121 -7.25 -8.55 19.85
CA VAL A 121 -8.44 -7.67 19.91
C VAL A 121 -9.72 -8.51 19.99
N ALA A 122 -9.84 -9.56 19.18
CA ALA A 122 -11.03 -10.40 19.14
C ALA A 122 -11.26 -11.14 20.46
N VAL A 123 -10.20 -11.59 21.12
CA VAL A 123 -10.29 -12.38 22.36
C VAL A 123 -10.48 -11.49 23.58
N SER A 124 -9.70 -10.40 23.70
CA SER A 124 -9.66 -9.60 24.94
C SER A 124 -10.07 -8.14 24.76
N GLY A 125 -10.44 -7.73 23.54
CA GLY A 125 -10.75 -6.33 23.23
C GLY A 125 -9.54 -5.40 23.28
N ASN A 126 -8.34 -5.96 23.40
CA ASN A 126 -7.10 -5.21 23.57
C ASN A 126 -5.97 -5.86 22.76
N PRO A 127 -5.30 -5.10 21.85
CA PRO A 127 -4.22 -5.66 21.04
C PRO A 127 -2.98 -6.06 21.85
N TYR A 128 -2.81 -5.52 23.04
CA TYR A 128 -1.65 -5.77 23.89
C TYR A 128 -1.83 -6.94 24.87
N LYS A 129 -2.95 -7.62 24.81
CA LYS A 129 -3.26 -8.78 25.67
C LYS A 129 -3.25 -8.47 27.18
N LEU A 130 -3.62 -7.24 27.52
CA LEU A 130 -3.70 -6.79 28.91
C LEU A 130 -5.07 -7.08 29.54
#